data_8deb119becc32e2d3ef50875807b9b21
#
_entry.id   8deb119becc32e2d3ef50875807b9b21
#
_cell.length_a   1.000
_cell.length_b   1.000
_cell.length_c   1.000
_cell.angle_alpha   90.00
_cell.angle_beta   90.00
_cell.angle_gamma   90.00
#
_symmetry.space_group_name_H-M   'P 1'
#
loop_
_entity.id
_entity.type
_entity.pdbx_description
1 polymer ?
#
loop_
_entity_poly.entity_id
_entity_poly.type
_entity_poly.pdbx_seq_one_letter_code
_entity_poly.pdbx_strand_id
1 'polypeptide(L)'
;IGKLLRSIDRKIELNRAINQNLEAMAKQLYDYWFVQFEFPNEEGKPYKSSGGAMVWNEKLHREIPRNWDVVTLSEYLNVYSEKISAINLDVNCKYAPIEVLPRRRMSFNECAPIENAVSGLCRFGKKQILLSNRRVYFHKVCIAAFDGVTRDTVIILSPVNKALLGYAYQIINDDVFIEYATRHSYGSEQPVLSWESAKIYKTLKPSNQLNVTYSKRISPIIDSVIRNELEIAKLTKQRDELLPLLMNGQVSVNSDLAVFLYYI
;
A
#
# COMPACT_ATOMS: atom_id res chain seq x y z
N ILE A 1 -10.32 33.38 -9.89
CA ILE A 1 -9.02 32.80 -9.49
C ILE A 1 -9.20 31.99 -8.21
N GLY A 2 -9.56 32.59 -7.08
CA GLY A 2 -9.67 31.89 -5.78
C GLY A 2 -10.73 30.76 -5.74
N LYS A 3 -11.74 30.78 -6.60
CA LYS A 3 -12.73 29.69 -6.70
C LYS A 3 -12.13 28.46 -7.39
N LEU A 4 -11.32 28.62 -8.44
CA LEU A 4 -10.69 27.52 -9.17
C LEU A 4 -9.68 26.78 -8.28
N LEU A 5 -8.76 27.50 -7.65
CA LEU A 5 -7.78 26.89 -6.74
C LEU A 5 -8.48 26.17 -5.59
N ARG A 6 -9.51 26.77 -4.99
CA ARG A 6 -10.31 26.11 -3.93
C ARG A 6 -11.01 24.84 -4.42
N SER A 7 -11.48 24.78 -5.68
CA SER A 7 -12.09 23.56 -6.20
C SER A 7 -11.07 22.44 -6.37
N ILE A 8 -9.84 22.74 -6.81
CA ILE A 8 -8.74 21.77 -6.89
C ILE A 8 -8.35 21.27 -5.49
N ASP A 9 -8.15 22.17 -4.53
CA ASP A 9 -7.82 21.80 -3.16
C ASP A 9 -8.94 20.93 -2.54
N ARG A 10 -10.20 21.30 -2.75
CA ARG A 10 -11.34 20.53 -2.29
C ARG A 10 -11.36 19.11 -2.88
N LYS A 11 -11.04 18.96 -4.16
CA LYS A 11 -10.97 17.64 -4.82
C LYS A 11 -9.84 16.80 -4.25
N ILE A 12 -8.66 17.40 -3.98
CA ILE A 12 -7.54 16.73 -3.33
C ILE A 12 -7.95 16.24 -1.92
N GLU A 13 -8.61 17.09 -1.13
CA GLU A 13 -9.09 16.71 0.21
C GLU A 13 -10.12 15.58 0.15
N LEU A 14 -11.07 15.64 -0.78
CA LEU A 14 -12.07 14.58 -0.98
C LEU A 14 -11.41 13.25 -1.35
N ASN A 15 -10.46 13.24 -2.27
CA ASN A 15 -9.75 12.03 -2.65
C ASN A 15 -8.96 11.44 -1.47
N ARG A 16 -8.34 12.27 -0.64
CA ARG A 16 -7.66 11.83 0.60
C ARG A 16 -8.64 11.21 1.59
N ALA A 17 -9.80 11.84 1.82
CA ALA A 17 -10.83 11.32 2.72
C ALA A 17 -11.42 10.00 2.19
N ILE A 18 -11.67 9.90 0.87
CA ILE A 18 -12.12 8.65 0.24
C ILE A 18 -11.07 7.55 0.44
N ASN A 19 -9.78 7.83 0.24
CA ASN A 19 -8.72 6.84 0.45
C ASN A 19 -8.69 6.35 1.89
N GLN A 20 -8.79 7.23 2.88
CA GLN A 20 -8.85 6.84 4.30
C GLN A 20 -10.02 5.89 4.58
N ASN A 21 -11.21 6.17 4.04
CA ASN A 21 -12.37 5.29 4.19
C ASN A 21 -12.16 3.94 3.49
N LEU A 22 -11.60 3.93 2.29
CA LEU A 22 -11.30 2.71 1.54
C LEU A 22 -10.26 1.84 2.26
N GLU A 23 -9.23 2.45 2.82
CA GLU A 23 -8.21 1.78 3.63
C GLU A 23 -8.81 1.16 4.90
N ALA A 24 -9.69 1.90 5.59
CA ALA A 24 -10.41 1.40 6.75
C ALA A 24 -11.34 0.23 6.39
N MET A 25 -12.09 0.33 5.28
CA MET A 25 -12.93 -0.76 4.77
C MET A 25 -12.09 -2.00 4.42
N ALA A 26 -10.93 -1.83 3.81
CA ALA A 26 -10.03 -2.93 3.48
C ALA A 26 -9.54 -3.65 4.74
N LYS A 27 -9.14 -2.89 5.77
CA LYS A 27 -8.74 -3.44 7.06
C LYS A 27 -9.89 -4.14 7.77
N GLN A 28 -11.06 -3.53 7.84
CA GLN A 28 -12.26 -4.14 8.45
C GLN A 28 -12.63 -5.45 7.77
N LEU A 29 -12.58 -5.51 6.43
CA LEU A 29 -12.86 -6.73 5.70
C LEU A 29 -11.83 -7.83 6.02
N TYR A 30 -10.55 -7.48 6.11
CA TYR A 30 -9.48 -8.40 6.49
C TYR A 30 -9.69 -8.91 7.93
N ASP A 31 -9.90 -8.00 8.87
CA ASP A 31 -10.11 -8.34 10.28
C ASP A 31 -11.33 -9.26 10.46
N TYR A 32 -12.43 -8.95 9.78
CA TYR A 32 -13.65 -9.74 9.83
C TYR A 32 -13.44 -11.16 9.27
N TRP A 33 -12.73 -11.29 8.15
CA TRP A 33 -12.55 -12.60 7.51
C TRP A 33 -11.42 -13.44 8.13
N PHE A 34 -10.27 -12.83 8.47
CA PHE A 34 -9.04 -13.56 8.79
C PHE A 34 -8.59 -13.42 10.25
N VAL A 35 -9.12 -12.44 10.97
CA VAL A 35 -8.86 -12.29 12.40
C VAL A 35 -10.02 -12.84 13.23
N GLN A 36 -11.27 -12.48 12.86
CA GLN A 36 -12.49 -12.94 13.55
C GLN A 36 -13.01 -14.26 12.98
N PHE A 37 -12.57 -14.66 11.79
CA PHE A 37 -12.98 -15.89 11.08
C PHE A 37 -14.44 -15.90 10.63
N GLU A 38 -14.99 -14.73 10.34
CA GLU A 38 -16.36 -14.53 9.86
C GLU A 38 -16.44 -14.42 8.32
N PHE A 39 -15.54 -15.14 7.63
CA PHE A 39 -15.62 -15.27 6.17
C PHE A 39 -16.87 -16.06 5.78
N PRO A 40 -17.42 -15.87 4.56
CA PRO A 40 -18.61 -16.57 4.11
C PRO A 40 -18.35 -18.08 3.99
N ASN A 41 -19.18 -18.89 4.63
CA ASN A 41 -19.24 -20.33 4.47
C ASN A 41 -19.95 -20.70 3.14
N GLU A 42 -20.21 -21.98 2.90
CA GLU A 42 -20.88 -22.48 1.67
C GLU A 42 -22.30 -21.92 1.49
N GLU A 43 -22.98 -21.58 2.59
CA GLU A 43 -24.31 -20.96 2.59
C GLU A 43 -24.25 -19.42 2.52
N GLY A 44 -23.04 -18.83 2.47
CA GLY A 44 -22.84 -17.37 2.50
C GLY A 44 -22.99 -16.74 3.89
N LYS A 45 -23.13 -17.53 4.95
CA LYS A 45 -23.22 -17.07 6.34
C LYS A 45 -21.82 -16.90 6.95
N PRO A 46 -21.64 -16.04 7.99
CA PRO A 46 -20.37 -15.90 8.69
C PRO A 46 -19.92 -17.26 9.28
N TYR A 47 -18.65 -17.66 9.02
CA TYR A 47 -18.20 -19.03 9.33
C TYR A 47 -18.23 -19.35 10.81
N LYS A 48 -17.54 -18.57 11.64
CA LYS A 48 -17.40 -18.85 13.09
C LYS A 48 -18.74 -18.75 13.81
N SER A 49 -19.47 -17.66 13.62
CA SER A 49 -20.78 -17.42 14.27
C SER A 49 -21.85 -18.42 13.86
N SER A 50 -21.71 -19.08 12.69
CA SER A 50 -22.63 -20.13 12.22
C SER A 50 -22.19 -21.54 12.64
N GLY A 51 -21.28 -21.67 13.60
CA GLY A 51 -20.82 -22.97 14.12
C GLY A 51 -19.71 -23.62 13.31
N GLY A 52 -18.95 -22.84 12.54
CA GLY A 52 -17.77 -23.31 11.81
C GLY A 52 -16.75 -23.98 12.75
N ALA A 53 -16.23 -25.15 12.34
CA ALA A 53 -15.34 -25.94 13.18
C ALA A 53 -13.99 -25.24 13.40
N MET A 54 -13.63 -25.01 14.65
CA MET A 54 -12.38 -24.41 15.08
C MET A 54 -11.47 -25.47 15.74
N VAL A 55 -10.15 -25.28 15.63
CA VAL A 55 -9.13 -26.14 16.27
C VAL A 55 -8.04 -25.26 16.88
N TRP A 56 -7.53 -25.69 18.03
CA TRP A 56 -6.38 -25.04 18.67
C TRP A 56 -5.12 -25.24 17.82
N ASN A 57 -4.38 -24.16 17.61
CA ASN A 57 -3.11 -24.20 16.89
C ASN A 57 -1.95 -23.80 17.82
N GLU A 58 -1.06 -24.75 18.09
CA GLU A 58 0.10 -24.56 18.97
C GLU A 58 1.12 -23.52 18.45
N LYS A 59 1.22 -23.35 17.12
CA LYS A 59 2.18 -22.42 16.51
C LYS A 59 1.77 -20.96 16.65
N LEU A 60 0.45 -20.70 16.69
CA LEU A 60 -0.13 -19.35 16.79
C LEU A 60 -0.76 -19.07 18.16
N HIS A 61 -0.79 -20.09 19.06
CA HIS A 61 -1.41 -20.02 20.39
C HIS A 61 -2.84 -19.45 20.36
N ARG A 62 -3.63 -19.89 19.37
CA ARG A 62 -5.05 -19.51 19.22
C ARG A 62 -5.84 -20.54 18.43
N GLU A 63 -7.17 -20.46 18.53
CA GLU A 63 -8.05 -21.23 17.66
C GLU A 63 -8.02 -20.68 16.23
N ILE A 64 -8.02 -21.61 15.26
CA ILE A 64 -8.10 -21.30 13.83
C ILE A 64 -9.17 -22.22 13.18
N PRO A 65 -9.72 -21.87 12.02
CA PRO A 65 -10.60 -22.77 11.27
C PRO A 65 -9.91 -24.11 11.00
N ARG A 66 -10.64 -25.21 11.20
CA ARG A 66 -10.10 -26.60 11.14
C ARG A 66 -9.30 -26.90 9.87
N ASN A 67 -9.72 -26.35 8.74
CA ASN A 67 -9.11 -26.63 7.44
C ASN A 67 -8.05 -25.60 7.03
N TRP A 68 -7.57 -24.77 7.97
CA TRP A 68 -6.53 -23.81 7.70
C TRP A 68 -5.19 -24.29 8.24
N ASP A 69 -4.13 -24.03 7.48
CA ASP A 69 -2.75 -24.30 7.86
C ASP A 69 -2.03 -23.03 8.35
N VAL A 70 -0.88 -23.24 8.98
CA VAL A 70 0.05 -22.17 9.33
C VAL A 70 1.29 -22.30 8.45
N VAL A 71 1.58 -21.25 7.72
CA VAL A 71 2.70 -21.16 6.76
C VAL A 71 3.58 -19.95 7.07
N THR A 72 4.66 -19.82 6.36
CA THR A 72 5.53 -18.65 6.45
C THR A 72 5.13 -17.58 5.42
N LEU A 73 5.52 -16.33 5.67
CA LEU A 73 5.23 -15.20 4.79
C LEU A 73 5.77 -15.42 3.36
N SER A 74 6.82 -16.20 3.20
CA SER A 74 7.40 -16.59 1.91
C SER A 74 6.44 -17.38 0.99
N GLU A 75 5.35 -17.96 1.52
CA GLU A 75 4.29 -18.58 0.71
C GLU A 75 3.45 -17.53 -0.06
N TYR A 76 3.50 -16.27 0.36
CA TYR A 76 2.69 -15.19 -0.19
C TYR A 76 3.49 -14.12 -0.92
N LEU A 77 4.73 -13.88 -0.49
CA LEU A 77 5.56 -12.79 -0.96
C LEU A 77 6.97 -13.27 -1.32
N ASN A 78 7.46 -12.77 -2.44
CA ASN A 78 8.86 -12.86 -2.84
C ASN A 78 9.51 -11.49 -2.80
N VAL A 79 10.78 -11.43 -2.41
CA VAL A 79 11.56 -10.20 -2.57
C VAL A 79 11.86 -9.99 -4.06
N TYR A 80 11.67 -8.75 -4.51
CA TYR A 80 12.06 -8.35 -5.85
C TYR A 80 13.30 -7.46 -5.76
N SER A 81 14.32 -7.73 -6.56
CA SER A 81 15.58 -6.99 -6.52
C SER A 81 16.16 -6.85 -7.92
N GLU A 82 15.74 -5.81 -8.63
CA GLU A 82 16.34 -5.40 -9.91
C GLU A 82 17.18 -4.15 -9.65
N LYS A 83 18.48 -4.35 -9.48
CA LYS A 83 19.44 -3.27 -9.27
C LYS A 83 19.64 -2.46 -10.54
N ILE A 84 19.76 -1.15 -10.38
CA ILE A 84 20.04 -0.22 -11.47
C ILE A 84 21.09 0.80 -11.04
N SER A 85 21.96 1.18 -11.97
CA SER A 85 22.89 2.29 -11.77
C SER A 85 22.20 3.62 -12.04
N ALA A 86 22.56 4.67 -11.28
CA ALA A 86 22.04 6.02 -11.47
C ALA A 86 22.26 6.55 -12.90
N ILE A 87 23.38 6.18 -13.55
CA ILE A 87 23.68 6.59 -14.93
C ILE A 87 22.70 6.05 -15.97
N ASN A 88 21.98 4.97 -15.64
CA ASN A 88 21.01 4.34 -16.53
C ASN A 88 19.56 4.76 -16.23
N LEU A 89 19.36 5.78 -15.40
CA LEU A 89 18.03 6.29 -15.11
C LEU A 89 17.57 7.25 -16.20
N ASP A 90 16.30 7.09 -16.59
CA ASP A 90 15.59 8.08 -17.39
C ASP A 90 15.28 9.32 -16.53
N VAL A 91 15.36 10.53 -17.13
CA VAL A 91 15.06 11.79 -16.45
C VAL A 91 13.61 11.86 -15.92
N ASN A 92 12.70 11.09 -16.52
CA ASN A 92 11.31 11.00 -16.09
C ASN A 92 11.07 9.86 -15.07
N CYS A 93 12.14 9.13 -14.68
CA CYS A 93 12.02 8.05 -13.72
C CYS A 93 11.60 8.61 -12.35
N LYS A 94 10.62 8.00 -11.73
CA LYS A 94 10.14 8.41 -10.40
C LYS A 94 11.03 7.83 -9.32
N TYR A 95 11.53 8.68 -8.44
CA TYR A 95 12.36 8.26 -7.31
C TYR A 95 11.56 8.34 -6.01
N ALA A 96 11.41 7.19 -5.35
CA ALA A 96 10.68 7.05 -4.09
C ALA A 96 11.58 6.48 -2.98
N PRO A 97 12.43 7.30 -2.36
CA PRO A 97 13.21 6.89 -1.21
C PRO A 97 12.31 6.70 0.03
N ILE A 98 12.88 6.11 1.08
CA ILE A 98 12.18 5.80 2.33
C ILE A 98 11.48 7.03 2.96
N GLU A 99 12.02 8.23 2.72
CA GLU A 99 11.51 9.50 3.27
C GLU A 99 10.10 9.81 2.77
N VAL A 100 9.82 9.56 1.48
CA VAL A 100 8.51 9.86 0.87
C VAL A 100 7.46 8.77 1.13
N LEU A 101 7.87 7.60 1.60
CA LEU A 101 6.91 6.56 1.96
C LEU A 101 6.10 7.01 3.19
N PRO A 102 4.77 7.08 3.10
CA PRO A 102 3.93 7.51 4.20
C PRO A 102 3.84 6.44 5.29
N ARG A 103 3.44 6.87 6.48
CA ARG A 103 3.14 5.96 7.59
C ARG A 103 1.67 5.55 7.53
N ARG A 104 1.38 4.26 7.71
CA ARG A 104 0.01 3.73 7.83
C ARG A 104 -0.93 4.14 6.69
N ARG A 105 -0.41 4.22 5.46
CA ARG A 105 -1.19 4.50 4.25
C ARG A 105 -0.98 3.38 3.24
N MET A 106 -2.06 2.98 2.58
CA MET A 106 -2.03 1.88 1.62
C MET A 106 -1.21 2.22 0.38
N SER A 107 -1.21 3.45 -0.07
CA SER A 107 -0.48 3.88 -1.26
C SER A 107 0.01 5.32 -1.13
N PHE A 108 0.76 5.80 -2.12
CA PHE A 108 1.38 7.13 -2.12
C PHE A 108 1.57 7.65 -3.54
N ASN A 109 1.77 8.96 -3.66
CA ASN A 109 2.02 9.63 -4.94
C ASN A 109 3.26 10.53 -4.93
N GLU A 110 3.90 10.72 -3.78
CA GLU A 110 5.04 11.61 -3.62
C GLU A 110 6.32 10.97 -4.19
N CYS A 111 7.16 11.81 -4.80
CA CYS A 111 8.47 11.45 -5.30
C CYS A 111 9.49 12.49 -4.87
N ALA A 112 10.72 12.06 -4.63
CA ALA A 112 11.85 12.97 -4.47
C ALA A 112 12.45 13.33 -5.84
N PRO A 113 13.21 14.43 -5.93
CA PRO A 113 13.97 14.77 -7.14
C PRO A 113 14.87 13.62 -7.58
N ILE A 114 14.87 13.33 -8.89
CA ILE A 114 15.62 12.18 -9.45
C ILE A 114 17.13 12.34 -9.28
N GLU A 115 17.62 13.57 -9.18
CA GLU A 115 19.02 13.90 -8.95
C GLU A 115 19.55 13.35 -7.62
N ASN A 116 18.65 13.10 -6.67
CA ASN A 116 18.99 12.51 -5.37
C ASN A 116 19.13 10.97 -5.44
N ALA A 117 18.83 10.36 -6.59
CA ALA A 117 18.93 8.92 -6.82
C ALA A 117 20.35 8.52 -7.22
N VAL A 118 21.31 8.53 -6.30
CA VAL A 118 22.76 8.40 -6.60
C VAL A 118 23.31 6.98 -6.47
N SER A 119 22.82 6.17 -5.53
CA SER A 119 23.37 4.84 -5.26
C SER A 119 22.38 3.88 -4.56
N GLY A 120 22.71 2.58 -4.61
CA GLY A 120 21.89 1.55 -3.96
C GLY A 120 20.48 1.45 -4.52
N LEU A 121 20.31 1.67 -5.84
CA LEU A 121 19.01 1.79 -6.46
C LEU A 121 18.47 0.45 -6.92
N CYS A 122 17.16 0.24 -6.69
CA CYS A 122 16.39 -0.90 -7.15
C CYS A 122 15.11 -0.42 -7.83
N ARG A 123 14.76 -1.05 -8.96
CA ARG A 123 13.49 -0.79 -9.65
C ARG A 123 12.34 -1.41 -8.88
N PHE A 124 11.21 -0.73 -8.86
CA PHE A 124 9.94 -1.29 -8.44
C PHE A 124 8.86 -1.01 -9.48
N GLY A 125 7.91 -1.91 -9.55
CA GLY A 125 6.74 -1.81 -10.44
C GLY A 125 5.46 -1.45 -9.68
N LYS A 126 4.50 -0.92 -10.41
CA LYS A 126 3.15 -0.68 -9.92
C LYS A 126 2.56 -1.95 -9.29
N LYS A 127 1.87 -1.80 -8.17
CA LYS A 127 1.28 -2.88 -7.36
C LYS A 127 2.29 -3.78 -6.65
N GLN A 128 3.57 -3.49 -6.67
CA GLN A 128 4.50 -4.09 -5.72
C GLN A 128 4.35 -3.43 -4.34
N ILE A 129 4.69 -4.17 -3.30
CA ILE A 129 4.62 -3.67 -1.94
C ILE A 129 6.01 -3.18 -1.53
N LEU A 130 6.07 -1.97 -1.00
CA LEU A 130 7.27 -1.32 -0.52
C LEU A 130 7.24 -1.31 1.01
N LEU A 131 8.18 -2.01 1.63
CA LEU A 131 8.34 -2.09 3.08
C LEU A 131 9.64 -1.40 3.49
N SER A 132 9.56 -0.38 4.34
CA SER A 132 10.76 0.21 4.94
C SER A 132 11.52 -0.84 5.75
N ASN A 133 12.82 -1.05 5.44
CA ASN A 133 13.65 -1.94 6.23
C ASN A 133 14.37 -1.23 7.39
N ARG A 134 14.30 0.11 7.46
CA ARG A 134 14.86 0.93 8.53
C ARG A 134 13.78 1.37 9.49
N ARG A 135 14.00 1.18 10.80
CA ARG A 135 13.07 1.63 11.84
C ARG A 135 11.63 1.21 11.50
N VAL A 136 11.41 -0.09 11.31
CA VAL A 136 10.13 -0.68 10.84
C VAL A 136 8.94 -0.21 11.69
N TYR A 137 9.17 0.11 12.96
CA TYR A 137 8.15 0.66 13.86
C TYR A 137 7.53 2.00 13.38
N PHE A 138 8.12 2.68 12.39
CA PHE A 138 7.45 3.80 11.73
C PHE A 138 6.28 3.38 10.83
N HIS A 139 6.08 2.09 10.64
CA HIS A 139 4.97 1.50 9.92
C HIS A 139 4.82 2.07 8.50
N LYS A 140 5.89 2.01 7.73
CA LYS A 140 5.92 2.43 6.32
C LYS A 140 5.81 1.20 5.43
N VAL A 141 4.58 0.84 5.10
CA VAL A 141 4.21 -0.28 4.21
C VAL A 141 3.22 0.25 3.20
N CYS A 142 3.57 0.25 1.92
CA CYS A 142 2.75 0.84 0.87
C CYS A 142 2.68 -0.06 -0.36
N ILE A 143 1.57 0.02 -1.11
CA ILE A 143 1.44 -0.52 -2.46
C ILE A 143 1.83 0.58 -3.45
N ALA A 144 2.77 0.32 -4.34
CA ALA A 144 3.24 1.28 -5.32
C ALA A 144 2.13 1.66 -6.30
N ALA A 145 1.83 2.96 -6.44
CA ALA A 145 0.87 3.48 -7.40
C ALA A 145 1.43 3.59 -8.82
N PHE A 146 2.76 3.56 -8.97
CA PHE A 146 3.50 3.79 -10.20
C PHE A 146 4.77 2.95 -10.25
N ASP A 147 5.40 2.88 -11.42
CA ASP A 147 6.73 2.29 -11.60
C ASP A 147 7.80 3.33 -11.26
N GLY A 148 8.90 2.88 -10.65
CA GLY A 148 9.97 3.79 -10.26
C GLY A 148 11.20 3.10 -9.70
N VAL A 149 12.02 3.88 -9.02
CA VAL A 149 13.21 3.39 -8.31
C VAL A 149 13.18 3.82 -6.84
N THR A 150 13.73 2.97 -6.00
CA THR A 150 13.93 3.24 -4.58
C THR A 150 15.33 2.83 -4.17
N ARG A 151 15.70 3.07 -2.91
CA ARG A 151 16.97 2.62 -2.36
C ARG A 151 16.85 1.26 -1.67
N ASP A 152 17.97 0.63 -1.43
CA ASP A 152 18.12 -0.61 -0.64
C ASP A 152 17.63 -0.52 0.82
N THR A 153 17.26 0.68 1.26
CA THR A 153 16.55 0.92 2.52
C THR A 153 15.06 0.54 2.48
N VAL A 154 14.57 0.11 1.32
CA VAL A 154 13.19 -0.36 1.10
C VAL A 154 13.24 -1.77 0.53
N ILE A 155 12.57 -2.70 1.18
CA ILE A 155 12.34 -4.06 0.65
C ILE A 155 11.17 -3.99 -0.33
N ILE A 156 11.41 -4.42 -1.56
CA ILE A 156 10.39 -4.50 -2.61
C ILE A 156 9.86 -5.92 -2.63
N LEU A 157 8.56 -6.07 -2.44
CA LEU A 157 7.89 -7.36 -2.35
C LEU A 157 6.86 -7.52 -3.46
N SER A 158 6.91 -8.68 -4.10
CA SER A 158 5.90 -9.09 -5.09
C SER A 158 5.09 -10.24 -4.54
N PRO A 159 3.75 -10.21 -4.66
CA PRO A 159 2.96 -11.38 -4.32
C PRO A 159 3.28 -12.53 -5.27
N VAL A 160 3.35 -13.75 -4.74
CA VAL A 160 3.57 -14.99 -5.51
C VAL A 160 2.50 -15.15 -6.60
N ASN A 161 1.28 -14.71 -6.30
CA ASN A 161 0.18 -14.62 -7.24
C ASN A 161 -0.50 -13.25 -7.08
N LYS A 162 -0.83 -12.59 -8.19
CA LYS A 162 -1.48 -11.27 -8.21
C LYS A 162 -2.78 -11.23 -7.38
N ALA A 163 -3.53 -12.32 -7.33
CA ALA A 163 -4.72 -12.44 -6.50
C ALA A 163 -4.44 -12.36 -4.99
N LEU A 164 -3.20 -12.58 -4.56
CA LEU A 164 -2.82 -12.54 -3.15
C LEU A 164 -2.38 -11.14 -2.68
N LEU A 165 -2.29 -10.15 -3.58
CA LEU A 165 -1.80 -8.82 -3.24
C LEU A 165 -2.49 -8.22 -2.01
N GLY A 166 -3.82 -8.22 -1.99
CA GLY A 166 -4.58 -7.62 -0.90
C GLY A 166 -4.41 -8.37 0.42
N TYR A 167 -4.39 -9.70 0.38
CA TYR A 167 -4.18 -10.52 1.57
C TYR A 167 -2.76 -10.36 2.12
N ALA A 168 -1.75 -10.49 1.26
CA ALA A 168 -0.35 -10.35 1.64
C ALA A 168 -0.02 -8.93 2.15
N TYR A 169 -0.59 -7.89 1.53
CA TYR A 169 -0.45 -6.52 2.02
C TYR A 169 -1.00 -6.38 3.44
N GLN A 170 -2.20 -6.89 3.71
CA GLN A 170 -2.80 -6.77 5.05
C GLN A 170 -1.98 -7.51 6.11
N ILE A 171 -1.41 -8.69 5.79
CA ILE A 171 -0.52 -9.41 6.72
C ILE A 171 0.65 -8.54 7.16
N ILE A 172 1.37 -7.92 6.21
CA ILE A 172 2.57 -7.13 6.54
C ILE A 172 2.25 -5.71 7.02
N ASN A 173 1.03 -5.24 6.79
CA ASN A 173 0.52 -3.97 7.29
C ASN A 173 -0.18 -4.12 8.67
N ASP A 174 -0.26 -5.33 9.22
CA ASP A 174 -0.81 -5.56 10.54
C ASP A 174 0.18 -5.15 11.64
N ASP A 175 -0.33 -4.57 12.73
CA ASP A 175 0.51 -4.15 13.85
C ASP A 175 1.27 -5.34 14.48
N VAL A 176 0.71 -6.56 14.46
CA VAL A 176 1.36 -7.78 14.96
C VAL A 176 2.60 -8.11 14.12
N PHE A 177 2.51 -7.98 12.79
CA PHE A 177 3.68 -8.16 11.93
C PHE A 177 4.73 -7.06 12.16
N ILE A 178 4.31 -5.81 12.28
CA ILE A 178 5.23 -4.68 12.54
C ILE A 178 5.96 -4.86 13.87
N GLU A 179 5.27 -5.33 14.90
CA GLU A 179 5.88 -5.65 16.19
C GLU A 179 6.88 -6.81 16.08
N TYR A 180 6.50 -7.90 15.39
CA TYR A 180 7.42 -8.99 15.08
C TYR A 180 8.65 -8.50 14.34
N ALA A 181 8.47 -7.75 13.26
CA ALA A 181 9.53 -7.21 12.42
C ALA A 181 10.47 -6.28 13.21
N THR A 182 9.91 -5.48 14.12
CA THR A 182 10.69 -4.61 15.02
C THR A 182 11.57 -5.42 15.94
N ARG A 183 11.05 -6.48 16.56
CA ARG A 183 11.82 -7.37 17.46
C ARG A 183 12.91 -8.15 16.72
N HIS A 184 12.72 -8.45 15.43
CA HIS A 184 13.67 -9.19 14.59
C HIS A 184 14.57 -8.30 13.74
N SER A 185 14.52 -6.98 13.96
CA SER A 185 15.46 -6.02 13.39
C SER A 185 16.76 -5.99 14.20
N TYR A 186 17.88 -5.78 13.54
CA TYR A 186 19.21 -5.70 14.18
C TYR A 186 19.79 -4.29 14.08
N GLY A 187 20.63 -3.93 15.04
CA GLY A 187 21.25 -2.60 15.17
C GLY A 187 20.54 -1.71 16.19
N SER A 188 21.31 -0.91 16.94
CA SER A 188 20.81 -0.11 18.07
C SER A 188 20.25 1.25 17.64
N GLU A 189 20.97 1.99 16.81
CA GLU A 189 20.56 3.35 16.41
C GLU A 189 19.56 3.38 15.26
N GLN A 190 19.77 2.52 14.27
CA GLN A 190 18.91 2.37 13.10
C GLN A 190 18.60 0.88 12.88
N PRO A 191 17.67 0.31 13.62
CA PRO A 191 17.31 -1.09 13.46
C PRO A 191 16.93 -1.41 12.02
N VAL A 192 17.50 -2.50 11.48
CA VAL A 192 17.32 -2.95 10.10
C VAL A 192 16.67 -4.30 10.08
N LEU A 193 15.55 -4.41 9.38
CA LEU A 193 14.90 -5.67 9.07
C LEU A 193 15.51 -6.29 7.82
N SER A 194 15.93 -7.55 7.89
CA SER A 194 16.26 -8.33 6.70
C SER A 194 15.04 -9.08 6.17
N TRP A 195 15.01 -9.35 4.85
CA TRP A 195 13.98 -10.23 4.29
C TRP A 195 14.07 -11.64 4.88
N GLU A 196 15.26 -12.14 5.15
CA GLU A 196 15.48 -13.46 5.76
C GLU A 196 14.79 -13.59 7.13
N SER A 197 14.77 -12.51 7.93
CA SER A 197 14.04 -12.46 9.19
C SER A 197 12.52 -12.27 9.00
N ALA A 198 12.10 -11.50 7.98
CA ALA A 198 10.70 -11.25 7.72
C ALA A 198 9.99 -12.46 7.11
N LYS A 199 10.62 -13.16 6.17
CA LYS A 199 9.99 -14.25 5.39
C LYS A 199 9.54 -15.44 6.22
N ILE A 200 10.14 -15.66 7.41
CA ILE A 200 9.82 -16.77 8.32
C ILE A 200 8.66 -16.45 9.27
N TYR A 201 8.10 -15.22 9.21
CA TYR A 201 6.90 -14.86 9.96
C TYR A 201 5.77 -15.84 9.69
N LYS A 202 5.18 -16.38 10.76
CA LYS A 202 4.09 -17.37 10.65
C LYS A 202 2.75 -16.67 10.46
N THR A 203 2.02 -17.11 9.47
CA THR A 203 0.70 -16.58 9.12
C THR A 203 -0.26 -17.70 8.73
N LEU A 204 -1.53 -17.38 8.59
CA LEU A 204 -2.58 -18.34 8.23
C LEU A 204 -2.60 -18.61 6.73
N LYS A 205 -2.95 -19.84 6.36
CA LYS A 205 -3.20 -20.26 4.98
C LYS A 205 -4.68 -20.60 4.80
N PRO A 206 -5.50 -19.63 4.40
CA PRO A 206 -6.87 -19.89 4.00
C PRO A 206 -6.92 -20.74 2.73
N SER A 207 -8.10 -21.31 2.42
CA SER A 207 -8.28 -22.00 1.15
C SER A 207 -8.07 -21.10 -0.06
N ASN A 208 -7.61 -21.65 -1.18
CA ASN A 208 -7.42 -20.89 -2.42
C ASN A 208 -8.72 -20.21 -2.89
N GLN A 209 -9.87 -20.90 -2.73
CA GLN A 209 -11.17 -20.35 -3.08
C GLN A 209 -11.52 -19.11 -2.26
N LEU A 210 -11.22 -19.12 -0.95
CA LEU A 210 -11.44 -17.97 -0.08
C LEU A 210 -10.54 -16.79 -0.48
N ASN A 211 -9.26 -17.05 -0.79
CA ASN A 211 -8.35 -16.03 -1.27
C ASN A 211 -8.83 -15.40 -2.58
N VAL A 212 -9.35 -16.19 -3.52
CA VAL A 212 -9.93 -15.67 -4.78
C VAL A 212 -11.16 -14.81 -4.48
N THR A 213 -12.03 -15.26 -3.59
CA THR A 213 -13.23 -14.51 -3.21
C THR A 213 -12.90 -13.20 -2.50
N TYR A 214 -11.91 -13.22 -1.61
CA TYR A 214 -11.38 -12.02 -0.96
C TYR A 214 -10.76 -11.06 -1.98
N SER A 215 -9.95 -11.58 -2.91
CA SER A 215 -9.31 -10.79 -3.96
C SER A 215 -10.32 -10.01 -4.80
N LYS A 216 -11.45 -10.63 -5.17
CA LYS A 216 -12.53 -9.96 -5.92
C LYS A 216 -13.11 -8.77 -5.17
N ARG A 217 -13.08 -8.76 -3.85
CA ARG A 217 -13.58 -7.66 -3.00
C ARG A 217 -12.54 -6.59 -2.74
N ILE A 218 -11.28 -7.01 -2.50
CA ILE A 218 -10.22 -6.09 -2.09
C ILE A 218 -9.53 -5.40 -3.28
N SER A 219 -9.39 -6.07 -4.44
CA SER A 219 -8.70 -5.50 -5.59
C SER A 219 -9.33 -4.19 -6.09
N PRO A 220 -10.66 -4.04 -6.21
CA PRO A 220 -11.28 -2.77 -6.59
C PRO A 220 -11.00 -1.64 -5.59
N ILE A 221 -10.86 -1.95 -4.31
CA ILE A 221 -10.50 -0.97 -3.26
C ILE A 221 -9.07 -0.49 -3.49
N ILE A 222 -8.12 -1.41 -3.66
CA ILE A 222 -6.72 -1.09 -3.94
C ILE A 222 -6.61 -0.25 -5.22
N ASP A 223 -7.31 -0.64 -6.29
CA ASP A 223 -7.29 0.08 -7.56
C ASP A 223 -7.87 1.49 -7.46
N SER A 224 -8.89 1.67 -6.61
CA SER A 224 -9.47 2.99 -6.34
C SER A 224 -8.51 3.87 -5.54
N VAL A 225 -7.86 3.34 -4.50
CA VAL A 225 -6.85 4.07 -3.74
C VAL A 225 -5.70 4.52 -4.66
N ILE A 226 -5.16 3.61 -5.47
CA ILE A 226 -4.08 3.93 -6.43
C ILE A 226 -4.51 5.02 -7.42
N ARG A 227 -5.72 4.92 -7.98
CA ARG A 227 -6.25 5.91 -8.92
C ARG A 227 -6.39 7.28 -8.26
N ASN A 228 -6.91 7.34 -7.05
CA ASN A 228 -7.05 8.59 -6.31
C ASN A 228 -5.68 9.21 -5.97
N GLU A 229 -4.66 8.40 -5.62
CA GLU A 229 -3.31 8.91 -5.41
C GLU A 229 -2.72 9.53 -6.69
N LEU A 230 -2.91 8.90 -7.85
CA LEU A 230 -2.47 9.44 -9.14
C LEU A 230 -3.23 10.72 -9.50
N GLU A 231 -4.53 10.80 -9.19
CA GLU A 231 -5.33 12.01 -9.39
C GLU A 231 -4.87 13.15 -8.47
N ILE A 232 -4.59 12.85 -7.19
CA ILE A 232 -4.02 13.82 -6.23
C ILE A 232 -2.71 14.40 -6.77
N ALA A 233 -1.80 13.54 -7.26
CA ALA A 233 -0.53 13.99 -7.84
C ALA A 233 -0.75 14.96 -9.03
N LYS A 234 -1.67 14.60 -9.95
CA LYS A 234 -2.02 15.43 -11.10
C LYS A 234 -2.61 16.78 -10.67
N LEU A 235 -3.56 16.76 -9.74
CA LEU A 235 -4.23 17.98 -9.26
C LEU A 235 -3.24 18.89 -8.50
N THR A 236 -2.36 18.32 -7.70
CA THR A 236 -1.31 19.06 -6.98
C THR A 236 -0.39 19.76 -7.98
N LYS A 237 0.08 19.03 -8.99
CA LYS A 237 0.92 19.61 -10.05
C LYS A 237 0.20 20.74 -10.78
N GLN A 238 -1.06 20.53 -11.18
CA GLN A 238 -1.87 21.57 -11.87
C GLN A 238 -2.05 22.82 -10.98
N ARG A 239 -2.32 22.65 -9.69
CA ARG A 239 -2.44 23.76 -8.74
C ARG A 239 -1.15 24.55 -8.65
N ASP A 240 -0.03 23.86 -8.48
CA ASP A 240 1.26 24.49 -8.29
C ASP A 240 1.78 25.21 -9.56
N GLU A 241 1.42 24.70 -10.76
CA GLU A 241 1.70 25.36 -12.04
C GLU A 241 0.79 26.58 -12.29
N LEU A 242 -0.49 26.50 -11.91
CA LEU A 242 -1.45 27.58 -12.10
C LEU A 242 -1.22 28.76 -11.14
N LEU A 243 -0.79 28.47 -9.92
CA LEU A 243 -0.67 29.48 -8.85
C LEU A 243 0.21 30.69 -9.27
N PRO A 244 1.46 30.52 -9.78
CA PRO A 244 2.28 31.62 -10.23
C PRO A 244 1.68 32.39 -11.40
N LEU A 245 1.09 31.69 -12.37
CA LEU A 245 0.47 32.30 -13.57
C LEU A 245 -0.70 33.20 -13.22
N LEU A 246 -1.51 32.75 -12.25
CA LEU A 246 -2.67 33.49 -11.77
C LEU A 246 -2.24 34.70 -10.90
N MET A 247 -1.19 34.57 -10.11
CA MET A 247 -0.64 35.68 -9.30
C MET A 247 -0.02 36.78 -10.16
N ASN A 248 0.61 36.42 -11.26
CA ASN A 248 1.25 37.36 -12.19
C ASN A 248 0.27 37.95 -13.23
N GLY A 249 -1.02 37.60 -13.17
CA GLY A 249 -2.02 38.08 -14.15
C GLY A 249 -1.82 37.58 -15.58
N GLN A 250 -0.98 36.52 -15.75
CA GLN A 250 -0.67 35.96 -17.08
C GLN A 250 -1.77 35.10 -17.64
N VAL A 251 -2.73 34.66 -16.80
CA VAL A 251 -3.90 33.86 -17.19
C VAL A 251 -5.14 34.45 -16.53
N SER A 252 -6.20 34.68 -17.35
CA SER A 252 -7.54 35.00 -16.84
C SER A 252 -8.42 33.74 -16.86
N VAL A 253 -9.18 33.51 -15.81
CA VAL A 253 -10.18 32.45 -15.77
C VAL A 253 -11.47 32.97 -16.30
N ASN A 254 -11.89 32.54 -17.52
CA ASN A 254 -13.20 32.84 -18.03
C ASN A 254 -14.28 32.11 -17.20
N SER A 255 -15.42 32.78 -16.95
CA SER A 255 -16.54 32.24 -16.18
C SER A 255 -17.06 30.89 -16.69
N ASP A 256 -16.92 30.64 -18.01
CA ASP A 256 -17.43 29.43 -18.68
C ASP A 256 -16.57 28.18 -18.39
N LEU A 257 -15.27 28.33 -18.12
CA LEU A 257 -14.39 27.24 -17.70
C LEU A 257 -14.66 26.74 -16.27
N ALA A 258 -15.21 27.61 -15.43
CA ALA A 258 -15.58 27.24 -14.06
C ALA A 258 -16.77 26.25 -14.02
N VAL A 259 -17.63 26.26 -15.05
CA VAL A 259 -18.79 25.36 -15.16
C VAL A 259 -18.37 23.97 -15.62
N PHE A 260 -17.36 23.86 -16.51
CA PHE A 260 -16.88 22.57 -17.01
C PHE A 260 -16.20 21.70 -15.92
N LEU A 261 -15.60 22.32 -14.91
CA LEU A 261 -14.94 21.62 -13.79
C LEU A 261 -15.92 21.18 -12.67
N TYR A 262 -17.18 21.55 -12.76
CA TYR A 262 -18.25 21.10 -11.86
C TYR A 262 -18.82 19.72 -12.22
N TYR A 263 -18.54 19.23 -13.46
CA TYR A 263 -19.09 17.99 -14.03
C TYR A 263 -18.03 16.89 -14.27
N ILE A 264 -16.77 17.10 -13.84
CA ILE A 264 -15.70 16.11 -13.84
C ILE A 264 -15.31 15.80 -12.40
#